data_3f95ef8fdb070d69b082ded8581fd8c6
#
_entry.id   3f95ef8fdb070d69b082ded8581fd8c6
#
_cell.length_a   1.000
_cell.length_b   1.000
_cell.length_c   1.000
_cell.angle_alpha   90.00
_cell.angle_beta   90.00
_cell.angle_gamma   90.00
#
_symmetry.space_group_name_H-M   'P 1'
#
loop_
_entity.id
_entity.type
_entity.pdbx_description
1 polymer ?
#
loop_
_entity_poly.entity_id
_entity_poly.type
_entity_poly.pdbx_seq_one_letter_code
_entity_poly.pdbx_strand_id
1 'polypeptide(L)'
;KGEVIQLSVAPLLGIEVARAEISPEGVMVIDRVNRQYVKASFAEVESLVHTDLDFHTLQALFLHELFLPGKKDLNARDASHFRVNVIPEGVALDAKKTGHFTYQFLTQAPEALLKESCIGLSGTPYQLRWKYDAVRPFEQGQFPTGMQIIFEGAEKPVKATLALSRLSANSNWETHTEVSARYTKVELADILKMLIK
;
A
#
# COMPACT_ATOMS: atom_id res chain seq x y z
N LYS A 1 -13.63 3.97 3.01
CA LYS A 1 -12.36 4.70 3.04
C LYS A 1 -12.15 5.29 4.44
N GLY A 2 -10.93 5.18 4.97
CA GLY A 2 -10.54 5.78 6.25
C GLY A 2 -10.68 4.88 7.48
N GLU A 3 -11.12 3.64 7.33
CA GLU A 3 -11.33 2.71 8.44
C GLU A 3 -10.36 1.54 8.43
N VAL A 4 -10.41 0.71 7.39
CA VAL A 4 -9.59 -0.51 7.32
C VAL A 4 -9.31 -0.92 5.86
N ILE A 5 -8.14 -1.53 5.65
CA ILE A 5 -7.80 -2.32 4.48
C ILE A 5 -7.68 -3.76 4.94
N GLN A 6 -8.46 -4.66 4.36
CA GLN A 6 -8.42 -6.08 4.70
C GLN A 6 -8.01 -6.90 3.47
N LEU A 7 -6.98 -7.70 3.63
CA LEU A 7 -6.47 -8.61 2.61
C LEU A 7 -6.63 -10.05 3.10
N SER A 8 -7.39 -10.85 2.38
CA SER A 8 -7.63 -12.25 2.70
C SER A 8 -6.96 -13.13 1.65
N VAL A 9 -6.20 -14.11 2.09
CA VAL A 9 -5.51 -15.09 1.23
C VAL A 9 -6.23 -16.43 1.32
N ALA A 10 -6.84 -16.84 0.21
CA ALA A 10 -7.59 -18.09 0.11
C ALA A 10 -7.18 -18.85 -1.17
N PRO A 11 -6.09 -19.65 -1.16
CA PRO A 11 -5.49 -20.21 -2.37
C PRO A 11 -6.40 -21.20 -3.11
N LEU A 12 -6.96 -22.17 -2.41
CA LEU A 12 -7.79 -23.21 -3.02
C LEU A 12 -9.05 -23.42 -2.19
N LEU A 13 -10.15 -23.78 -2.87
CA LEU A 13 -11.44 -24.08 -2.26
C LEU A 13 -12.04 -22.94 -1.41
N GLY A 14 -11.54 -21.71 -1.55
CA GLY A 14 -12.04 -20.56 -0.81
C GLY A 14 -11.75 -20.56 0.69
N ILE A 15 -10.89 -21.47 1.17
CA ILE A 15 -10.50 -21.51 2.59
C ILE A 15 -9.43 -20.45 2.84
N GLU A 16 -9.75 -19.50 3.73
CA GLU A 16 -8.81 -18.46 4.12
C GLU A 16 -7.68 -19.05 4.97
N VAL A 17 -6.44 -18.88 4.49
CA VAL A 17 -5.23 -19.35 5.18
C VAL A 17 -4.48 -18.23 5.88
N ALA A 18 -4.65 -16.99 5.43
CA ALA A 18 -4.08 -15.81 6.08
C ALA A 18 -4.96 -14.59 5.86
N ARG A 19 -4.88 -13.63 6.78
CA ARG A 19 -5.55 -12.34 6.68
C ARG A 19 -4.63 -11.24 7.19
N ALA A 20 -4.55 -10.14 6.46
CA ALA A 20 -3.97 -8.90 6.95
C ALA A 20 -5.08 -7.86 7.10
N GLU A 21 -5.08 -7.17 8.22
CA GLU A 21 -5.96 -6.05 8.54
C GLU A 21 -5.10 -4.84 8.88
N ILE A 22 -5.27 -3.76 8.16
CA ILE A 22 -4.50 -2.53 8.31
C ILE A 22 -5.50 -1.42 8.59
N SER A 23 -5.37 -0.79 9.74
CA SER A 23 -6.23 0.29 10.22
C SER A 23 -5.39 1.48 10.67
N PRO A 24 -5.96 2.64 11.01
CA PRO A 24 -5.20 3.76 11.56
C PRO A 24 -4.41 3.40 12.83
N GLU A 25 -4.84 2.40 13.60
CA GLU A 25 -4.19 1.95 14.83
C GLU A 25 -2.96 1.09 14.58
N GLY A 26 -2.86 0.45 13.40
CA GLY A 26 -1.73 -0.41 13.06
C GLY A 26 -2.08 -1.55 12.11
N VAL A 27 -1.26 -2.57 12.17
CA VAL A 27 -1.33 -3.75 11.29
C VAL A 27 -1.55 -5.00 12.13
N MET A 28 -2.48 -5.83 11.70
CA MET A 28 -2.69 -7.18 12.23
C MET A 28 -2.58 -8.19 11.09
N VAL A 29 -1.77 -9.22 11.26
CA VAL A 29 -1.65 -10.33 10.31
C VAL A 29 -1.96 -11.63 11.04
N ILE A 30 -2.86 -12.42 10.50
CA ILE A 30 -3.30 -13.70 11.05
C ILE A 30 -2.85 -14.80 10.09
N ASP A 31 -2.06 -15.75 10.58
CA ASP A 31 -1.74 -17.00 9.93
C ASP A 31 -2.65 -18.11 10.51
N ARG A 32 -3.62 -18.54 9.71
CA ARG A 32 -4.59 -19.55 10.15
C ARG A 32 -4.03 -20.96 10.10
N VAL A 33 -3.00 -21.18 9.29
CA VAL A 33 -2.35 -22.49 9.15
C VAL A 33 -1.56 -22.81 10.42
N ASN A 34 -0.71 -21.89 10.86
CA ASN A 34 0.13 -22.04 12.04
C ASN A 34 -0.57 -21.55 13.32
N ARG A 35 -1.78 -21.00 13.23
CA ARG A 35 -2.52 -20.42 14.35
C ARG A 35 -1.71 -19.37 15.10
N GLN A 36 -1.12 -18.48 14.35
CA GLN A 36 -0.33 -17.36 14.86
C GLN A 36 -0.88 -16.03 14.39
N TYR A 37 -0.60 -14.96 15.11
CA TYR A 37 -0.91 -13.63 14.67
C TYR A 37 0.16 -12.63 15.12
N VAL A 38 0.32 -11.58 14.32
CA VAL A 38 1.08 -10.37 14.65
C VAL A 38 0.08 -9.24 14.83
N LYS A 39 0.29 -8.40 15.81
CA LYS A 39 -0.38 -7.12 15.94
C LYS A 39 0.67 -6.07 16.33
N ALA A 40 0.86 -5.07 15.47
CA ALA A 40 1.85 -4.03 15.64
C ALA A 40 1.25 -2.66 15.30
N SER A 41 1.61 -1.63 16.06
CA SER A 41 1.33 -0.24 15.71
C SER A 41 2.19 0.23 14.54
N PHE A 42 1.81 1.31 13.86
CA PHE A 42 2.68 1.91 12.85
C PHE A 42 4.01 2.39 13.42
N ALA A 43 4.05 2.86 14.66
CA ALA A 43 5.30 3.25 15.33
C ALA A 43 6.24 2.05 15.52
N GLU A 44 5.73 0.85 15.83
CA GLU A 44 6.54 -0.37 15.88
C GLU A 44 7.03 -0.79 14.49
N VAL A 45 6.18 -0.68 13.47
CA VAL A 45 6.57 -0.94 12.07
C VAL A 45 7.69 0.03 11.66
N GLU A 46 7.51 1.33 11.89
CA GLU A 46 8.50 2.38 11.58
C GLU A 46 9.85 2.11 12.25
N SER A 47 9.85 1.73 13.53
CA SER A 47 11.07 1.42 14.27
C SER A 47 11.87 0.25 13.69
N LEU A 48 11.20 -0.70 13.03
CA LEU A 48 11.82 -1.91 12.47
C LEU A 48 12.26 -1.75 11.02
N VAL A 49 11.46 -1.04 10.22
CA VAL A 49 11.70 -0.93 8.77
C VAL A 49 12.07 0.49 8.33
N HIS A 50 12.17 1.43 9.28
CA HIS A 50 12.57 2.82 9.05
C HIS A 50 11.80 3.47 7.89
N THR A 51 10.47 3.35 7.89
CA THR A 51 9.60 3.89 6.84
C THR A 51 8.53 4.80 7.43
N ASP A 52 8.23 5.91 6.76
CA ASP A 52 7.12 6.81 7.09
C ASP A 52 5.78 6.32 6.51
N LEU A 53 5.65 5.01 6.22
CA LEU A 53 4.41 4.45 5.70
C LEU A 53 3.37 4.40 6.82
N ASP A 54 2.34 5.20 6.66
CA ASP A 54 1.15 5.19 7.51
C ASP A 54 -0.06 4.54 6.80
N PHE A 55 -1.16 4.40 7.52
CA PHE A 55 -2.40 3.88 6.98
C PHE A 55 -2.90 4.67 5.76
N HIS A 56 -2.82 6.00 5.80
CA HIS A 56 -3.33 6.85 4.72
C HIS A 56 -2.51 6.74 3.45
N THR A 57 -1.20 6.63 3.58
CA THR A 57 -0.27 6.35 2.46
C THR A 57 -0.57 4.99 1.83
N LEU A 58 -0.70 3.94 2.64
CA LEU A 58 -1.07 2.61 2.13
C LEU A 58 -2.45 2.61 1.46
N GLN A 59 -3.44 3.28 2.07
CA GLN A 59 -4.76 3.40 1.48
C GLN A 59 -4.72 4.12 0.14
N ALA A 60 -3.97 5.22 0.02
CA ALA A 60 -3.82 5.96 -1.23
C ALA A 60 -3.16 5.10 -2.33
N LEU A 61 -2.15 4.30 -1.97
CA LEU A 61 -1.54 3.33 -2.90
C LEU A 61 -2.56 2.31 -3.42
N PHE A 62 -3.35 1.69 -2.53
CA PHE A 62 -4.39 0.74 -2.96
C PHE A 62 -5.54 1.39 -3.73
N LEU A 63 -5.90 2.64 -3.39
CA LEU A 63 -6.98 3.36 -4.03
C LEU A 63 -6.56 4.16 -5.27
N HIS A 64 -5.29 4.05 -5.70
CA HIS A 64 -4.80 4.74 -6.89
C HIS A 64 -4.91 6.27 -6.76
N GLU A 65 -4.51 6.80 -5.60
CA GLU A 65 -4.62 8.22 -5.26
C GLU A 65 -3.23 8.85 -5.07
N LEU A 66 -3.13 10.15 -5.35
CA LEU A 66 -1.97 10.94 -4.92
C LEU A 66 -2.02 11.13 -3.40
N PHE A 67 -0.87 11.18 -2.78
CA PHE A 67 -0.75 11.42 -1.34
C PHE A 67 0.44 12.31 -0.98
N LEU A 68 0.40 12.83 0.21
CA LEU A 68 1.54 13.47 0.88
C LEU A 68 1.67 12.85 2.28
N PRO A 69 2.89 12.58 2.76
CA PRO A 69 3.10 12.03 4.10
C PRO A 69 2.41 12.82 5.19
N GLY A 70 1.76 12.11 6.11
CA GLY A 70 1.05 12.74 7.23
C GLY A 70 -0.25 13.47 6.86
N LYS A 71 -0.71 13.39 5.61
CA LYS A 71 -2.00 13.94 5.19
C LYS A 71 -3.01 12.84 4.88
N LYS A 72 -4.18 12.95 5.48
CA LYS A 72 -5.29 12.03 5.24
C LYS A 72 -5.88 12.16 3.84
N ASP A 73 -6.10 13.40 3.39
CA ASP A 73 -6.68 13.72 2.08
C ASP A 73 -5.98 14.94 1.48
N LEU A 74 -5.85 14.96 0.16
CA LEU A 74 -5.33 16.09 -0.59
C LEU A 74 -6.47 17.00 -1.09
N ASN A 75 -6.16 18.28 -1.20
CA ASN A 75 -7.05 19.28 -1.80
C ASN A 75 -6.25 20.19 -2.77
N ALA A 76 -6.94 21.08 -3.49
CA ALA A 76 -6.32 21.91 -4.50
C ALA A 76 -5.15 22.78 -3.99
N ARG A 77 -5.13 23.16 -2.70
CA ARG A 77 -4.04 23.97 -2.10
C ARG A 77 -2.75 23.16 -1.97
N ASP A 78 -2.87 21.84 -1.91
CA ASP A 78 -1.73 20.93 -1.78
C ASP A 78 -0.93 20.79 -3.08
N ALA A 79 -1.45 21.27 -4.21
CA ALA A 79 -0.74 21.27 -5.48
C ALA A 79 0.62 22.01 -5.39
N SER A 80 0.72 23.03 -4.55
CA SER A 80 1.97 23.77 -4.30
C SER A 80 3.08 22.93 -3.66
N HIS A 81 2.73 21.79 -3.05
CA HIS A 81 3.68 20.86 -2.44
C HIS A 81 4.32 19.92 -3.45
N PHE A 82 3.90 19.94 -4.71
CA PHE A 82 4.50 19.16 -5.77
C PHE A 82 5.33 20.02 -6.71
N ARG A 83 6.42 19.45 -7.22
CA ARG A 83 7.08 19.93 -8.44
C ARG A 83 6.43 19.18 -9.60
N VAL A 84 5.99 19.91 -10.60
CA VAL A 84 5.29 19.38 -11.76
C VAL A 84 6.24 19.43 -12.96
N ASN A 85 6.49 18.29 -13.59
CA ASN A 85 7.30 18.17 -14.79
C ASN A 85 6.43 17.54 -15.89
N VAL A 86 6.23 18.26 -16.99
CA VAL A 86 5.55 17.72 -18.17
C VAL A 86 6.53 16.88 -18.96
N ILE A 87 6.15 15.66 -19.28
CA ILE A 87 6.93 14.70 -20.06
C ILE A 87 6.07 14.18 -21.23
N PRO A 88 6.66 13.58 -22.27
CA PRO A 88 5.88 13.11 -23.42
C PRO A 88 4.75 12.13 -23.06
N GLU A 89 4.95 11.30 -22.04
CA GLU A 89 4.01 10.27 -21.61
C GLU A 89 2.89 10.82 -20.69
N GLY A 90 3.06 12.04 -20.14
CA GLY A 90 2.11 12.62 -19.20
C GLY A 90 2.71 13.67 -18.28
N VAL A 91 2.51 13.53 -16.98
CA VAL A 91 3.01 14.46 -15.97
C VAL A 91 3.68 13.67 -14.84
N ALA A 92 4.92 14.03 -14.56
CA ALA A 92 5.62 13.57 -13.37
C ALA A 92 5.47 14.60 -12.23
N LEU A 93 5.13 14.11 -11.05
CA LEU A 93 4.95 14.91 -9.83
C LEU A 93 5.96 14.45 -8.78
N ASP A 94 6.78 15.36 -8.30
CA ASP A 94 7.70 15.10 -7.19
C ASP A 94 7.23 15.87 -5.94
N ALA A 95 6.99 15.18 -4.84
CA ALA A 95 6.65 15.85 -3.59
C ALA A 95 7.87 16.59 -3.02
N LYS A 96 7.64 17.80 -2.51
CA LYS A 96 8.67 18.67 -1.92
C LYS A 96 8.74 18.48 -0.41
N LYS A 97 9.94 18.61 0.18
CA LYS A 97 10.16 18.65 1.64
C LYS A 97 9.66 17.40 2.37
N THR A 98 10.09 16.25 1.94
CA THR A 98 9.62 14.95 2.42
C THR A 98 10.61 14.24 3.35
N GLY A 99 11.56 14.95 3.96
CA GLY A 99 12.53 14.38 4.89
C GLY A 99 13.48 13.39 4.20
N HIS A 100 13.57 12.19 4.78
CA HIS A 100 14.46 11.14 4.27
C HIS A 100 13.89 10.37 3.08
N PHE A 101 12.61 10.51 2.79
CA PHE A 101 11.97 9.83 1.68
C PHE A 101 11.73 10.75 0.50
N THR A 102 11.63 10.16 -0.69
CA THR A 102 11.18 10.82 -1.91
C THR A 102 9.88 10.20 -2.36
N TYR A 103 8.94 11.01 -2.84
CA TYR A 103 7.65 10.55 -3.36
C TYR A 103 7.47 11.11 -4.74
N GLN A 104 7.35 10.21 -5.70
CA GLN A 104 7.21 10.52 -7.12
C GLN A 104 5.97 9.84 -7.67
N PHE A 105 5.26 10.53 -8.54
CA PHE A 105 4.05 10.04 -9.17
C PHE A 105 4.13 10.28 -10.67
N LEU A 106 3.75 9.30 -11.44
CA LEU A 106 3.67 9.39 -12.89
C LEU A 106 2.21 9.25 -13.32
N THR A 107 1.69 10.25 -14.04
CA THR A 107 0.38 10.18 -14.67
C THR A 107 0.52 9.98 -16.17
N GLN A 108 -0.51 9.43 -16.79
CA GLN A 108 -0.58 9.25 -18.24
C GLN A 108 -1.50 10.29 -18.87
N ALA A 109 -1.06 10.92 -19.95
CA ALA A 109 -1.89 11.75 -20.80
C ALA A 109 -2.89 10.90 -21.61
N PRO A 110 -4.04 11.45 -22.05
CA PRO A 110 -4.54 12.80 -21.73
C PRO A 110 -5.33 12.88 -20.42
N GLU A 111 -5.81 11.75 -19.84
CA GLU A 111 -6.74 11.69 -18.72
C GLU A 111 -6.09 11.97 -17.35
N ALA A 112 -4.78 12.18 -17.32
CA ALA A 112 -3.98 12.35 -16.10
C ALA A 112 -4.14 11.18 -15.10
N LEU A 113 -4.38 9.97 -15.60
CA LEU A 113 -4.49 8.76 -14.77
C LEU A 113 -3.15 8.43 -14.13
N LEU A 114 -3.17 8.18 -12.85
CA LEU A 114 -1.97 7.76 -12.11
C LEU A 114 -1.50 6.39 -12.63
N LYS A 115 -0.26 6.31 -13.09
CA LYS A 115 0.36 5.08 -13.61
C LYS A 115 1.33 4.44 -12.66
N GLU A 116 1.97 5.27 -11.85
CA GLU A 116 2.98 4.80 -10.92
C GLU A 116 3.07 5.75 -9.73
N SER A 117 3.23 5.16 -8.55
CA SER A 117 3.66 5.83 -7.33
C SER A 117 5.00 5.21 -6.91
N CYS A 118 5.99 6.02 -6.62
CA CYS A 118 7.31 5.56 -6.18
C CYS A 118 7.69 6.25 -4.87
N ILE A 119 8.07 5.44 -3.88
CA ILE A 119 8.60 5.89 -2.59
C ILE A 119 10.06 5.44 -2.52
N GLY A 120 10.99 6.37 -2.49
CA GLY A 120 12.42 6.09 -2.41
C GLY A 120 13.02 6.56 -1.09
N LEU A 121 14.04 5.87 -0.61
CA LEU A 121 14.84 6.31 0.53
C LEU A 121 16.04 7.10 0.03
N SER A 122 16.10 8.39 0.36
CA SER A 122 17.11 9.34 -0.13
C SER A 122 18.54 8.84 0.15
N GLY A 123 19.40 8.91 -0.87
CA GLY A 123 20.81 8.49 -0.76
C GLY A 123 21.03 6.98 -0.76
N THR A 124 20.01 6.19 -1.03
CA THR A 124 20.09 4.73 -1.13
C THR A 124 19.45 4.23 -2.43
N PRO A 125 19.71 2.97 -2.86
CA PRO A 125 19.02 2.37 -3.99
C PRO A 125 17.62 1.84 -3.64
N TYR A 126 17.20 1.91 -2.37
CA TYR A 126 15.93 1.33 -1.93
C TYR A 126 14.75 2.16 -2.37
N GLN A 127 13.81 1.52 -3.08
CA GLN A 127 12.54 2.13 -3.46
C GLN A 127 11.41 1.11 -3.54
N LEU A 128 10.22 1.56 -3.19
CA LEU A 128 8.95 0.88 -3.39
C LEU A 128 8.24 1.51 -4.57
N ARG A 129 8.04 0.75 -5.63
CA ARG A 129 7.36 1.18 -6.84
C ARG A 129 6.03 0.46 -6.97
N TRP A 130 4.95 1.22 -7.11
CA TRP A 130 3.59 0.72 -7.25
C TRP A 130 3.03 1.16 -8.59
N LYS A 131 2.90 0.21 -9.51
CA LYS A 131 2.41 0.44 -10.87
C LYS A 131 0.97 0.02 -11.00
N TYR A 132 0.23 0.77 -11.80
CA TYR A 132 -1.20 0.57 -12.05
C TYR A 132 -1.45 0.30 -13.53
N ASP A 133 -2.22 -0.73 -13.83
CA ASP A 133 -2.60 -1.09 -15.19
C ASP A 133 -4.04 -1.63 -15.27
N ALA A 134 -4.43 -2.06 -16.46
CA ALA A 134 -5.76 -2.66 -16.70
C ALA A 134 -6.90 -1.81 -16.15
N VAL A 135 -6.87 -0.49 -16.39
CA VAL A 135 -7.88 0.47 -15.92
C VAL A 135 -9.24 0.16 -16.52
N ARG A 136 -10.28 0.14 -15.68
CA ARG A 136 -11.67 -0.12 -16.06
C ARG A 136 -12.62 0.90 -15.43
N PRO A 137 -13.78 1.16 -16.06
CA PRO A 137 -14.83 1.95 -15.42
C PRO A 137 -15.27 1.31 -14.10
N PHE A 138 -15.38 2.12 -13.06
CA PHE A 138 -15.89 1.72 -11.75
C PHE A 138 -16.61 2.91 -11.11
N GLU A 139 -17.88 2.74 -10.74
CA GLU A 139 -18.75 3.82 -10.28
C GLU A 139 -18.76 5.02 -11.25
N GLN A 140 -18.42 6.21 -10.77
CA GLN A 140 -18.37 7.44 -11.56
C GLN A 140 -16.98 7.75 -12.12
N GLY A 141 -16.02 6.82 -11.97
CA GLY A 141 -14.63 7.02 -12.35
C GLY A 141 -14.00 5.83 -13.04
N GLN A 142 -12.70 5.76 -12.94
CA GLN A 142 -11.89 4.66 -13.46
C GLN A 142 -11.04 4.08 -12.33
N PHE A 143 -10.82 2.77 -12.34
CA PHE A 143 -10.03 2.09 -11.32
C PHE A 143 -9.10 1.04 -11.96
N PRO A 144 -7.83 0.95 -11.54
CA PRO A 144 -6.92 -0.08 -12.03
C PRO A 144 -7.31 -1.45 -11.47
N THR A 145 -7.41 -2.43 -12.33
CA THR A 145 -7.64 -3.83 -11.94
C THR A 145 -6.35 -4.65 -11.93
N GLY A 146 -5.25 -4.10 -12.43
CA GLY A 146 -3.90 -4.63 -12.32
C GLY A 146 -3.01 -3.74 -11.48
N MET A 147 -2.24 -4.32 -10.56
CA MET A 147 -1.23 -3.61 -9.79
C MET A 147 0.04 -4.45 -9.69
N GLN A 148 1.20 -3.81 -9.84
CA GLN A 148 2.50 -4.41 -9.57
C GLN A 148 3.19 -3.63 -8.46
N ILE A 149 3.57 -4.33 -7.41
CA ILE A 149 4.31 -3.80 -6.27
C ILE A 149 5.75 -4.32 -6.40
N ILE A 150 6.73 -3.43 -6.49
CA ILE A 150 8.13 -3.79 -6.71
C ILE A 150 8.97 -3.10 -5.65
N PHE A 151 9.65 -3.88 -4.83
CA PHE A 151 10.69 -3.37 -3.94
C PHE A 151 12.05 -3.59 -4.59
N GLU A 152 12.77 -2.49 -4.82
CA GLU A 152 14.08 -2.44 -5.48
C GLU A 152 15.15 -1.98 -4.50
N GLY A 153 16.43 -2.24 -4.82
CA GLY A 153 17.60 -1.86 -4.01
C GLY A 153 18.23 -3.02 -3.24
N ALA A 154 17.53 -4.14 -3.06
CA ALA A 154 18.12 -5.40 -2.61
C ALA A 154 18.84 -6.13 -3.77
N GLU A 155 19.60 -7.17 -3.48
CA GLU A 155 20.28 -7.98 -4.50
C GLU A 155 19.34 -8.45 -5.63
N LYS A 156 18.10 -8.79 -5.23
CA LYS A 156 17.03 -9.14 -6.16
C LYS A 156 15.78 -8.34 -5.83
N PRO A 157 15.12 -7.76 -6.84
CA PRO A 157 13.86 -7.07 -6.59
C PRO A 157 12.78 -8.06 -6.13
N VAL A 158 12.04 -7.68 -5.10
CA VAL A 158 10.84 -8.41 -4.66
C VAL A 158 9.65 -7.86 -5.43
N LYS A 159 8.86 -8.74 -6.05
CA LYS A 159 7.70 -8.35 -6.85
C LYS A 159 6.45 -9.08 -6.39
N ALA A 160 5.35 -8.32 -6.30
CA ALA A 160 4.01 -8.86 -6.12
C ALA A 160 3.09 -8.30 -7.20
N THR A 161 2.14 -9.11 -7.65
CA THR A 161 1.14 -8.70 -8.63
C THR A 161 -0.24 -8.94 -8.06
N LEU A 162 -1.10 -7.93 -8.15
CA LEU A 162 -2.51 -8.01 -7.81
C LEU A 162 -3.34 -7.92 -9.08
N ALA A 163 -4.24 -8.88 -9.28
CA ALA A 163 -5.23 -8.87 -10.35
C ALA A 163 -6.63 -8.90 -9.72
N LEU A 164 -7.36 -7.80 -9.82
CA LEU A 164 -8.69 -7.63 -9.25
C LEU A 164 -9.73 -8.09 -10.26
N SER A 165 -10.43 -9.16 -9.96
CA SER A 165 -11.45 -9.73 -10.85
C SER A 165 -12.86 -9.18 -10.61
N ARG A 166 -13.13 -8.70 -9.40
CA ARG A 166 -14.41 -8.12 -8.98
C ARG A 166 -14.18 -6.86 -8.16
N LEU A 167 -14.88 -5.81 -8.53
CA LEU A 167 -14.94 -4.57 -7.77
C LEU A 167 -16.37 -4.38 -7.25
N SER A 168 -16.51 -3.96 -6.02
CA SER A 168 -17.81 -3.67 -5.41
C SER A 168 -17.67 -2.48 -4.47
N ALA A 169 -18.62 -1.56 -4.52
CA ALA A 169 -18.75 -0.45 -3.58
C ALA A 169 -19.64 -0.80 -2.37
N ASN A 170 -19.94 -2.08 -2.18
CA ASN A 170 -20.76 -2.50 -1.04
C ASN A 170 -19.98 -2.26 0.27
N SER A 171 -20.57 -1.47 1.17
CA SER A 171 -20.01 -1.13 2.49
C SER A 171 -20.44 -2.10 3.61
N ASN A 172 -21.33 -3.05 3.32
CA ASN A 172 -21.84 -4.01 4.32
C ASN A 172 -20.93 -5.24 4.38
N TRP A 173 -19.76 -5.09 4.98
CA TRP A 173 -18.84 -6.20 5.24
C TRP A 173 -18.21 -6.06 6.64
N GLU A 174 -17.78 -7.18 7.22
CA GLU A 174 -17.17 -7.20 8.55
C GLU A 174 -15.78 -6.54 8.49
N THR A 175 -15.66 -5.37 9.10
CA THR A 175 -14.43 -4.56 9.11
C THR A 175 -13.49 -4.89 10.26
N HIS A 176 -13.93 -5.70 11.22
CA HIS A 176 -13.14 -6.07 12.38
C HIS A 176 -12.97 -7.58 12.47
N THR A 177 -11.75 -8.02 12.70
CA THR A 177 -11.42 -9.43 12.87
C THR A 177 -11.07 -9.73 14.31
N GLU A 178 -11.86 -10.59 14.95
CA GLU A 178 -11.51 -11.14 16.26
C GLU A 178 -10.50 -12.27 16.13
N VAL A 179 -9.43 -12.17 16.92
CA VAL A 179 -8.43 -13.25 17.00
C VAL A 179 -8.85 -14.22 18.08
N SER A 180 -9.07 -15.48 17.70
CA SER A 180 -9.41 -16.54 18.65
C SER A 180 -8.30 -16.74 19.70
N ALA A 181 -8.69 -17.01 20.94
CA ALA A 181 -7.79 -17.35 22.05
C ALA A 181 -6.86 -18.58 21.76
N ARG A 182 -7.15 -19.33 20.70
CA ARG A 182 -6.34 -20.46 20.26
C ARG A 182 -5.10 -20.06 19.43
N TYR A 183 -4.96 -18.77 19.10
CA TYR A 183 -3.84 -18.25 18.32
C TYR A 183 -2.76 -17.73 19.26
N THR A 184 -1.53 -17.96 18.89
CA THR A 184 -0.34 -17.46 19.59
C THR A 184 0.08 -16.13 18.99
N LYS A 185 0.25 -15.09 19.80
CA LYS A 185 0.86 -13.85 19.36
C LYS A 185 2.34 -14.08 19.12
N VAL A 186 2.85 -13.62 17.97
CA VAL A 186 4.27 -13.61 17.62
C VAL A 186 4.71 -12.16 17.35
N GLU A 187 5.98 -11.87 17.54
CA GLU A 187 6.50 -10.53 17.34
C GLU A 187 6.77 -10.22 15.86
N LEU A 188 6.51 -8.98 15.44
CA LEU A 188 6.74 -8.54 14.06
C LEU A 188 8.20 -8.74 13.64
N ALA A 189 9.14 -8.49 14.54
CA ALA A 189 10.56 -8.68 14.29
C ALA A 189 10.93 -10.13 13.92
N ASP A 190 10.25 -11.12 14.46
CA ASP A 190 10.51 -12.54 14.16
C ASP A 190 10.01 -12.91 12.77
N ILE A 191 8.85 -12.37 12.36
CA ILE A 191 8.34 -12.55 10.99
C ILE A 191 9.27 -11.88 9.97
N LEU A 192 9.72 -10.66 10.23
CA LEU A 192 10.65 -9.96 9.33
C LEU A 192 11.97 -10.71 9.16
N LYS A 193 12.53 -11.28 10.23
CA LYS A 193 13.75 -12.12 10.15
C LYS A 193 13.56 -13.36 9.26
N MET A 194 12.34 -13.91 9.18
CA MET A 194 12.05 -15.06 8.31
C MET A 194 11.94 -14.65 6.83
N LEU A 195 11.47 -13.44 6.55
CA LEU A 195 11.27 -12.94 5.19
C LEU A 195 12.55 -12.40 4.53
N ILE A 196 13.53 -11.97 5.32
CA ILE A 196 14.80 -11.36 4.86
C ILE A 196 15.92 -12.42 4.66
N LYS A 197 15.68 -13.67 5.01
CA LYS A 197 16.57 -14.79 4.70
C LYS A 197 16.29 -15.30 3.28
#